data_e4be31a7fc95b83d5d24fa1d9ad4a0c9
#
_entry.id   e4be31a7fc95b83d5d24fa1d9ad4a0c9
#
_cell.length_a   1.000
_cell.length_b   1.000
_cell.length_c   1.000
_cell.angle_alpha   90.00
_cell.angle_beta   90.00
_cell.angle_gamma   90.00
#
_symmetry.space_group_name_H-M   'P 1'
#
loop_
_entity.id
_entity.type
_entity.pdbx_description
1 polymer ?
#
loop_
_entity_poly.entity_id
_entity_poly.type
_entity_poly.pdbx_seq_one_letter_code
_entity_poly.pdbx_strand_id
1 'polypeptide(L)'
;ELHDTCVSLINGASHDTQLSLIRAHPDLAAKLEQIPNLTEFSQKEQSKAGFSSLPLVVINQLRNELARYRQLFGHPFILCLAENSAIDVLPILKERIKSDSNTERTACLFQISRIGWHRLCSIIDSNHL
;
A
#
# COMPACT_ATOMS: atom_id res chain seq x y z
N GLU A 1 12.61 -10.74 18.23
CA GLU A 1 12.69 -11.02 16.83
C GLU A 1 12.82 -9.76 16.00
N LEU A 2 13.51 -9.80 14.85
CA LEU A 2 13.82 -8.60 14.07
C LEU A 2 12.57 -7.82 13.65
N HIS A 3 11.55 -8.51 13.14
CA HIS A 3 10.32 -7.86 12.70
C HIS A 3 9.61 -7.16 13.86
N ASP A 4 9.49 -7.83 15.00
CA ASP A 4 8.82 -7.26 16.18
C ASP A 4 9.58 -6.05 16.70
N THR A 5 10.90 -6.08 16.68
CA THR A 5 11.75 -4.95 17.08
C THR A 5 11.50 -3.74 16.16
N CYS A 6 11.45 -3.96 14.83
CA CYS A 6 11.17 -2.89 13.88
C CYS A 6 9.79 -2.28 14.08
N VAL A 7 8.77 -3.10 14.31
CA VAL A 7 7.40 -2.64 14.57
C VAL A 7 7.35 -1.80 15.84
N SER A 8 8.03 -2.24 16.91
CA SER A 8 8.09 -1.49 18.17
C SER A 8 8.77 -0.14 17.99
N LEU A 9 9.85 -0.08 17.24
CA LEU A 9 10.55 1.18 16.96
C LEU A 9 9.66 2.15 16.18
N ILE A 10 8.93 1.67 15.18
CA ILE A 10 8.02 2.48 14.38
C ILE A 10 6.89 3.01 15.24
N ASN A 11 6.26 2.16 16.05
CA ASN A 11 5.13 2.56 16.89
C ASN A 11 5.53 3.53 17.98
N GLY A 12 6.77 3.47 18.46
CA GLY A 12 7.31 4.38 19.46
C GLY A 12 7.89 5.68 18.91
N ALA A 13 7.97 5.83 17.58
CA ALA A 13 8.53 7.02 16.95
C ALA A 13 7.59 8.23 17.06
N SER A 14 8.13 9.43 16.87
CA SER A 14 7.34 10.66 16.85
C SER A 14 6.37 10.65 15.64
N HIS A 15 5.29 11.44 15.72
CA HIS A 15 4.33 11.58 14.63
C HIS A 15 5.01 12.04 13.34
N ASP A 16 5.94 12.97 13.43
CA ASP A 16 6.66 13.48 12.25
C ASP A 16 7.51 12.39 11.60
N THR A 17 8.18 11.57 12.40
CA THR A 17 8.96 10.43 11.90
C THR A 17 8.04 9.40 11.24
N GLN A 18 6.91 9.10 11.85
CA GLN A 18 5.92 8.17 11.30
C GLN A 18 5.37 8.67 9.96
N LEU A 19 5.03 9.95 9.85
CA LEU A 19 4.56 10.56 8.60
C LEU A 19 5.64 10.52 7.51
N SER A 20 6.90 10.77 7.88
CA SER A 20 8.02 10.68 6.95
C SER A 20 8.15 9.28 6.37
N LEU A 21 8.00 8.26 7.22
CA LEU A 21 8.03 6.87 6.79
C LEU A 21 6.89 6.55 5.80
N ILE A 22 5.68 7.00 6.11
CA ILE A 22 4.52 6.81 5.23
C ILE A 22 4.74 7.50 3.88
N ARG A 23 5.22 8.76 3.90
CA ARG A 23 5.46 9.53 2.67
C ARG A 23 6.56 8.94 1.80
N ALA A 24 7.48 8.20 2.39
CA ALA A 24 8.57 7.55 1.65
C ALA A 24 8.12 6.29 0.92
N HIS A 25 6.95 5.74 1.25
CA HIS A 25 6.43 4.55 0.58
C HIS A 25 5.92 4.87 -0.83
N PRO A 26 6.08 3.93 -1.79
CA PRO A 26 5.52 4.11 -3.13
C PRO A 26 4.01 4.29 -3.09
N ASP A 27 3.52 5.22 -3.90
CA ASP A 27 2.10 5.52 -4.00
C ASP A 27 1.42 4.53 -4.95
N LEU A 28 0.32 3.94 -4.52
CA LEU A 28 -0.48 3.07 -5.37
C LEU A 28 -1.00 3.79 -6.62
N ALA A 29 -1.28 5.09 -6.52
CA ALA A 29 -1.73 5.89 -7.66
C ALA A 29 -0.70 5.88 -8.80
N ALA A 30 0.60 5.94 -8.47
CA ALA A 30 1.66 5.88 -9.47
C ALA A 30 1.69 4.54 -10.19
N LYS A 31 1.41 3.45 -9.47
CA LYS A 31 1.31 2.11 -10.07
C LYS A 31 0.14 2.01 -11.04
N LEU A 32 -1.01 2.60 -10.70
CA LEU A 32 -2.19 2.59 -11.56
C LEU A 32 -1.98 3.40 -12.84
N GLU A 33 -1.24 4.50 -12.76
CA GLU A 33 -0.93 5.33 -13.93
C GLU A 33 -0.04 4.60 -14.94
N GLN A 34 0.72 3.61 -14.51
CA GLN A 34 1.59 2.82 -15.38
C GLN A 34 0.84 1.73 -16.15
N ILE A 35 -0.40 1.41 -15.79
CA ILE A 35 -1.16 0.31 -16.38
C ILE A 35 -1.26 0.42 -17.91
N PRO A 36 -1.59 1.59 -18.52
CA PRO A 36 -1.70 1.68 -19.98
C PRO A 36 -0.37 1.51 -20.72
N ASN A 37 0.75 1.66 -20.05
CA ASN A 37 2.10 1.62 -20.63
C ASN A 37 2.90 0.41 -20.15
N LEU A 38 2.22 -0.63 -19.68
CA LEU A 38 2.88 -1.81 -19.13
C LEU A 38 3.63 -2.60 -20.17
N THR A 39 4.89 -2.92 -19.86
CA THR A 39 5.64 -3.93 -20.57
C THR A 39 5.14 -5.31 -20.14
N GLU A 40 5.51 -6.33 -20.91
CA GLU A 40 5.12 -7.71 -20.62
C GLU A 40 5.54 -8.13 -19.18
N PHE A 41 6.72 -7.72 -18.76
CA PHE A 41 7.23 -8.00 -17.41
C PHE A 41 6.37 -7.31 -16.34
N SER A 42 6.05 -6.04 -16.55
CA SER A 42 5.20 -5.28 -15.62
C SER A 42 3.79 -5.85 -15.56
N GLN A 43 3.27 -6.37 -16.65
CA GLN A 43 1.96 -7.03 -16.68
C GLN A 43 1.95 -8.25 -15.78
N LYS A 44 3.02 -9.03 -15.73
CA LYS A 44 3.13 -10.18 -14.83
C LYS A 44 3.10 -9.79 -13.37
N GLU A 45 3.82 -8.74 -12.99
CA GLU A 45 3.78 -8.22 -11.61
C GLU A 45 2.40 -7.72 -11.25
N GLN A 46 1.75 -7.02 -12.15
CA GLN A 46 0.40 -6.50 -11.92
C GLN A 46 -0.64 -7.59 -11.89
N SER A 47 -0.43 -8.66 -12.64
CA SER A 47 -1.31 -9.84 -12.60
C SER A 47 -1.35 -10.47 -11.21
N LYS A 48 -0.26 -10.43 -10.43
CA LYS A 48 -0.26 -10.90 -9.05
C LYS A 48 -1.21 -10.10 -8.18
N ALA A 49 -1.29 -8.79 -8.38
CA ALA A 49 -2.22 -7.92 -7.66
C ALA A 49 -3.59 -7.86 -8.29
N GLY A 50 -3.72 -8.31 -9.55
CA GLY A 50 -4.98 -8.35 -10.27
C GLY A 50 -5.47 -7.02 -10.83
N PHE A 51 -4.66 -5.95 -10.77
CA PHE A 51 -5.10 -4.62 -11.23
C PHE A 51 -5.33 -4.55 -12.73
N SER A 52 -4.54 -5.29 -13.52
CA SER A 52 -4.69 -5.28 -14.98
C SER A 52 -5.99 -5.92 -15.45
N SER A 53 -6.64 -6.74 -14.62
CA SER A 53 -7.91 -7.39 -14.95
C SER A 53 -9.13 -6.58 -14.51
N LEU A 54 -8.95 -5.47 -13.81
CA LEU A 54 -10.06 -4.64 -13.36
C LEU A 54 -10.68 -3.87 -14.54
N PRO A 55 -12.01 -3.68 -14.53
CA PRO A 55 -12.65 -2.80 -15.52
C PRO A 55 -12.09 -1.38 -15.45
N LEU A 56 -12.02 -0.71 -16.59
CA LEU A 56 -11.51 0.67 -16.65
C LEU A 56 -12.29 1.61 -15.75
N VAL A 57 -13.59 1.41 -15.61
CA VAL A 57 -14.46 2.20 -14.72
C VAL A 57 -13.95 2.10 -13.27
N VAL A 58 -13.60 0.89 -12.82
CA VAL A 58 -13.10 0.67 -11.46
C VAL A 58 -11.74 1.33 -11.27
N ILE A 59 -10.85 1.21 -12.25
CA ILE A 59 -9.53 1.84 -12.21
C ILE A 59 -9.66 3.36 -12.11
N ASN A 60 -10.58 3.96 -12.87
CA ASN A 60 -10.82 5.40 -12.81
C ASN A 60 -11.38 5.83 -11.45
N GLN A 61 -12.27 5.04 -10.86
CA GLN A 61 -12.78 5.29 -9.51
C GLN A 61 -11.65 5.20 -8.47
N LEU A 62 -10.76 4.21 -8.60
CA LEU A 62 -9.59 4.09 -7.73
C LEU A 62 -8.70 5.34 -7.81
N ARG A 63 -8.41 5.80 -9.02
CA ARG A 63 -7.58 7.01 -9.22
C ARG A 63 -8.20 8.22 -8.54
N ASN A 64 -9.50 8.42 -8.72
CA ASN A 64 -10.22 9.54 -8.12
C ASN A 64 -10.21 9.47 -6.60
N GLU A 65 -10.48 8.30 -6.03
CA GLU A 65 -10.51 8.11 -4.58
C GLU A 65 -9.10 8.20 -3.98
N LEU A 66 -8.07 7.74 -4.67
CA LEU A 66 -6.68 7.89 -4.21
C LEU A 66 -6.24 9.35 -4.18
N ALA A 67 -6.64 10.13 -5.19
CA ALA A 67 -6.36 11.57 -5.21
C ALA A 67 -7.06 12.27 -4.06
N ARG A 68 -8.33 11.91 -3.79
CA ARG A 68 -9.10 12.44 -2.67
C ARG A 68 -8.45 12.08 -1.33
N TYR A 69 -8.02 10.84 -1.18
CA TYR A 69 -7.32 10.37 0.03
C TYR A 69 -6.08 11.22 0.30
N ARG A 70 -5.26 11.44 -0.73
CA ARG A 70 -4.03 12.22 -0.58
C ARG A 70 -4.32 13.67 -0.21
N GLN A 71 -5.37 14.26 -0.74
CA GLN A 71 -5.78 15.62 -0.37
C GLN A 71 -6.25 15.68 1.09
N LEU A 72 -6.98 14.66 1.55
CA LEU A 72 -7.51 14.64 2.91
C LEU A 72 -6.43 14.41 3.97
N PHE A 73 -5.49 13.52 3.70
CA PHE A 73 -4.53 13.06 4.71
C PHE A 73 -3.11 13.58 4.49
N GLY A 74 -2.78 14.03 3.29
CA GLY A 74 -1.46 14.58 2.99
C GLY A 74 -0.35 13.54 2.85
N HIS A 75 -0.69 12.26 2.69
CA HIS A 75 0.26 11.17 2.47
C HIS A 75 -0.34 10.10 1.56
N PRO A 76 0.49 9.18 1.00
CA PRO A 76 -0.02 8.12 0.15
C PRO A 76 -0.91 7.14 0.92
N PHE A 77 -1.84 6.51 0.20
CA PHE A 77 -2.59 5.37 0.71
C PHE A 77 -1.70 4.13 0.70
N ILE A 78 -1.55 3.48 1.84
CA ILE A 78 -0.71 2.30 2.01
C ILE A 78 -1.58 1.07 2.25
N LEU A 79 -1.37 0.02 1.46
CA LEU A 79 -2.07 -1.26 1.62
C LEU A 79 -1.13 -2.40 1.23
N CYS A 80 -1.13 -3.46 2.02
CA CYS A 80 -0.35 -4.65 1.72
C CYS A 80 -1.05 -5.47 0.63
N LEU A 81 -0.54 -5.40 -0.59
CA LEU A 81 -1.14 -6.10 -1.74
C LEU A 81 -0.94 -7.61 -1.68
N ALA A 82 0.01 -8.10 -0.88
CA ALA A 82 0.17 -9.54 -0.66
C ALA A 82 -0.97 -10.15 0.14
N GLU A 83 -1.71 -9.34 0.90
CA GLU A 83 -2.81 -9.79 1.75
C GLU A 83 -4.19 -9.38 1.23
N ASN A 84 -4.26 -8.63 0.14
CA ASN A 84 -5.51 -8.09 -0.39
C ASN A 84 -5.56 -8.25 -1.90
N SER A 85 -6.71 -8.64 -2.43
CA SER A 85 -6.89 -8.70 -3.87
C SER A 85 -7.23 -7.33 -4.42
N ALA A 86 -6.96 -7.12 -5.72
CA ALA A 86 -7.21 -5.85 -6.38
C ALA A 86 -8.68 -5.42 -6.31
N ILE A 87 -9.60 -6.37 -6.37
CA ILE A 87 -11.03 -6.09 -6.32
C ILE A 87 -11.47 -5.53 -4.96
N ASP A 88 -10.72 -5.83 -3.89
CA ASP A 88 -11.03 -5.37 -2.54
C ASP A 88 -10.47 -3.99 -2.22
N VAL A 89 -9.55 -3.48 -3.03
CA VAL A 89 -8.85 -2.21 -2.75
C VAL A 89 -9.82 -1.03 -2.73
N LEU A 90 -10.72 -0.93 -3.70
CA LEU A 90 -11.67 0.20 -3.75
C LEU A 90 -12.61 0.25 -2.56
N PRO A 91 -13.26 -0.86 -2.14
CA PRO A 91 -14.08 -0.85 -0.92
C PRO A 91 -13.28 -0.49 0.34
N ILE A 92 -12.06 -1.02 0.48
CA ILE A 92 -11.19 -0.71 1.62
C ILE A 92 -10.85 0.79 1.63
N LEU A 93 -10.47 1.34 0.47
CA LEU A 93 -10.11 2.76 0.33
C LEU A 93 -11.29 3.66 0.71
N LYS A 94 -12.50 3.33 0.25
CA LYS A 94 -13.71 4.10 0.57
C LYS A 94 -13.99 4.13 2.08
N GLU A 95 -13.74 3.03 2.77
CA GLU A 95 -13.91 2.98 4.22
C GLU A 95 -12.82 3.79 4.93
N ARG A 96 -11.58 3.68 4.47
CA ARG A 96 -10.46 4.37 5.12
C ARG A 96 -10.52 5.89 4.95
N ILE A 97 -11.10 6.38 3.85
CA ILE A 97 -11.30 7.82 3.63
C ILE A 97 -12.18 8.44 4.73
N LYS A 98 -13.09 7.65 5.32
CA LYS A 98 -13.99 8.11 6.38
C LYS A 98 -13.32 8.19 7.75
N SER A 99 -12.12 7.67 7.91
CA SER A 99 -11.39 7.66 9.18
C SER A 99 -10.79 9.03 9.48
N ASP A 100 -10.44 9.26 10.74
CA ASP A 100 -9.67 10.46 11.12
C ASP A 100 -8.18 10.27 10.83
N SER A 101 -7.41 11.36 10.88
CA SER A 101 -5.99 11.37 10.55
C SER A 101 -5.15 10.45 11.46
N ASN A 102 -5.49 10.38 12.75
CA ASN A 102 -4.75 9.52 13.69
C ASN A 102 -5.00 8.05 13.40
N THR A 103 -6.25 7.67 13.15
CA THR A 103 -6.63 6.30 12.79
C THR A 103 -5.96 5.89 11.48
N GLU A 104 -5.95 6.78 10.48
CA GLU A 104 -5.31 6.50 9.19
C GLU A 104 -3.80 6.36 9.30
N ARG A 105 -3.15 7.22 10.08
CA ARG A 105 -1.71 7.09 10.31
C ARG A 105 -1.38 5.72 10.90
N THR A 106 -2.13 5.30 11.91
CA THR A 106 -1.96 3.98 12.54
C THR A 106 -2.21 2.84 11.55
N ALA A 107 -3.26 2.97 10.73
CA ALA A 107 -3.57 1.97 9.69
C ALA A 107 -2.44 1.86 8.65
N CYS A 108 -1.89 2.99 8.21
CA CYS A 108 -0.77 2.99 7.26
C CYS A 108 0.46 2.32 7.86
N LEU A 109 0.78 2.61 9.12
CA LEU A 109 1.93 1.98 9.79
C LEU A 109 1.75 0.48 9.93
N PHE A 110 0.52 0.03 10.24
CA PHE A 110 0.20 -1.40 10.28
C PHE A 110 0.44 -2.05 8.92
N GLN A 111 -0.04 -1.43 7.84
CA GLN A 111 0.16 -1.96 6.50
C GLN A 111 1.64 -2.01 6.11
N ILE A 112 2.42 -0.99 6.48
CA ILE A 112 3.87 -0.99 6.26
C ILE A 112 4.52 -2.17 6.98
N SER A 113 4.10 -2.47 8.22
CA SER A 113 4.64 -3.61 8.96
C SER A 113 4.31 -4.93 8.28
N ARG A 114 3.11 -5.07 7.68
CA ARG A 114 2.73 -6.28 6.95
C ARG A 114 3.52 -6.42 5.65
N ILE A 115 3.73 -5.33 4.94
CA ILE A 115 4.57 -5.32 3.74
C ILE A 115 6.00 -5.77 4.10
N GLY A 116 6.55 -5.22 5.19
CA GLY A 116 7.87 -5.59 5.68
C GLY A 116 7.97 -7.06 6.05
N TRP A 117 6.94 -7.59 6.70
CA TRP A 117 6.87 -9.01 7.06
C TRP A 117 6.95 -9.92 5.82
N HIS A 118 6.15 -9.61 4.78
CA HIS A 118 6.16 -10.41 3.56
C HIS A 118 7.48 -10.32 2.81
N ARG A 119 8.11 -9.14 2.78
CA ARG A 119 9.43 -8.97 2.16
C ARG A 119 10.50 -9.75 2.91
N LEU A 120 10.45 -9.74 4.25
CA LEU A 120 11.39 -10.48 5.07
C LEU A 120 11.25 -11.98 4.84
N CYS A 121 10.03 -12.50 4.82
CA CYS A 121 9.76 -13.92 4.53
C CYS A 121 10.29 -14.31 3.15
N SER A 122 10.11 -13.46 2.15
CA SER A 122 10.61 -13.70 0.79
C SER A 122 12.13 -13.79 0.74
N ILE A 123 12.83 -12.92 1.47
CA ILE A 123 14.30 -12.95 1.56
C ILE A 123 14.78 -14.24 2.23
N ILE A 124 14.15 -14.63 3.33
CA ILE A 124 14.49 -15.87 4.05
C ILE A 124 14.29 -17.09 3.15
N ASP A 125 13.15 -17.17 2.46
CA ASP A 125 12.85 -18.27 1.55
C ASP A 125 13.87 -18.35 0.41
N SER A 126 14.27 -17.22 -0.15
CA SER A 126 15.29 -17.15 -1.19
C SER A 126 16.65 -17.65 -0.71
N ASN A 127 17.00 -17.41 0.55
CA ASN A 127 18.26 -17.84 1.12
C ASN A 127 18.29 -19.33 1.48
N HIS A 128 17.17 -20.02 1.46
CA HIS A 128 17.08 -21.45 1.70
C HIS A 128 17.28 -22.28 0.42
N LEU A 129 17.40 -21.62 -0.70
CA LEU A 129 17.67 -22.28 -1.96
C LEU A 129 19.17 -22.48 -2.16
#